data_57464c411c789e7a134d4ac1fb0037c9
#
_entry.id   57464c411c789e7a134d4ac1fb0037c9
#
_cell.length_a   1.000
_cell.length_b   1.000
_cell.length_c   1.000
_cell.angle_alpha   90.00
_cell.angle_beta   90.00
_cell.angle_gamma   90.00
#
_symmetry.space_group_name_H-M   'P 1'
#
loop_
_entity.id
_entity.type
_entity.pdbx_description
1 polymer ?
#
loop_
_entity_poly.entity_id
_entity_poly.type
_entity_poly.pdbx_seq_one_letter_code
_entity_poly.pdbx_strand_id
1 'polypeptide(L)'
;FAGYEQIPYYSPDSANPDEDHFESWLIARTVDSGAFVAQEYDFKKPFADLSTTRAINRPHAQSNFEVFDYPGGYTDPTHGEQYAKVRIQQMHSEHEVACAAGGVRGAVPGSLFTLTQPGALSLLSQDQEREYLITGVRYTATDNAYEADGSAGQLSWQAQVKVLPTTETYRPRRKTPKPHTMGPETAVVVGPKGEEIYTDKYARVKVQFPWDRYGQRNENSSCWIRVSSAWAGAGFGAMQVPRIGQEVIIDYLGGDPDRPMVTGRVYNAAQMPPWALPGAMTQSGILSRSMNKSGSECANALRFEDKKGQEELWLHAERDQRIEVEHDESHSVGNDRTLTVEGTHTETIKKDTTITVSEGNHRTTVSQGEQSNTVKGDITVESQSSKYTLTAATEITLKVGGSSIVMTPGQIKIISPRIDLNP
;
A
#
# COMPACT_ATOMS: atom_id res chain seq x y z
N PHE A 1 -20.16 47.21 -13.70
CA PHE A 1 -19.35 48.44 -13.63
C PHE A 1 -20.30 49.59 -13.86
N ALA A 2 -20.31 50.59 -13.03
CA ALA A 2 -21.29 51.65 -13.11
C ALA A 2 -21.24 52.33 -14.48
N GLY A 3 -22.39 52.44 -15.16
CA GLY A 3 -22.55 53.01 -16.47
C GLY A 3 -22.35 52.05 -17.67
N TYR A 4 -22.07 50.74 -17.37
CA TYR A 4 -21.90 49.70 -18.41
C TYR A 4 -22.81 48.50 -18.13
N GLU A 5 -23.92 48.70 -17.45
CA GLU A 5 -24.96 47.66 -17.24
C GLU A 5 -25.65 47.27 -18.54
N GLN A 6 -25.65 48.20 -19.50
CA GLN A 6 -26.11 48.00 -20.87
C GLN A 6 -25.04 48.45 -21.83
N ILE A 7 -24.72 47.66 -22.85
CA ILE A 7 -23.77 48.00 -23.89
C ILE A 7 -24.44 47.78 -25.25
N PRO A 8 -24.56 48.84 -26.08
CA PRO A 8 -25.18 48.73 -27.39
C PRO A 8 -24.24 48.06 -28.42
N TYR A 9 -24.83 47.42 -29.41
CA TYR A 9 -24.17 46.98 -30.63
C TYR A 9 -24.64 47.84 -31.81
N TYR A 10 -23.69 48.41 -32.55
CA TYR A 10 -23.95 49.10 -33.81
C TYR A 10 -23.17 48.41 -34.93
N SER A 11 -23.84 48.20 -36.07
CA SER A 11 -23.14 47.73 -37.27
C SER A 11 -22.14 48.80 -37.75
N PRO A 12 -21.00 48.41 -38.31
CA PRO A 12 -20.02 49.34 -38.88
C PRO A 12 -20.61 50.31 -39.93
N ASP A 13 -21.71 49.90 -40.56
CA ASP A 13 -22.42 50.73 -41.54
C ASP A 13 -23.42 51.74 -40.90
N SER A 14 -23.58 51.69 -39.59
CA SER A 14 -24.47 52.61 -38.87
C SER A 14 -23.81 53.96 -38.66
N ALA A 15 -24.62 55.04 -38.50
CA ALA A 15 -24.09 56.31 -38.08
C ALA A 15 -23.35 56.18 -36.76
N ASN A 16 -22.13 56.67 -36.70
CA ASN A 16 -21.25 56.49 -35.56
C ASN A 16 -21.80 57.21 -34.30
N PRO A 17 -22.37 56.54 -33.30
CA PRO A 17 -22.90 57.18 -32.13
C PRO A 17 -21.74 57.62 -31.23
N ASP A 18 -21.94 58.72 -30.47
CA ASP A 18 -20.97 59.24 -29.49
C ASP A 18 -21.01 58.50 -28.13
N GLU A 19 -21.27 57.21 -28.20
CA GLU A 19 -21.31 56.36 -26.99
C GLU A 19 -20.46 55.08 -27.16
N ASP A 20 -19.96 54.52 -26.04
CA ASP A 20 -19.22 53.27 -26.04
C ASP A 20 -20.11 52.11 -26.51
N HIS A 21 -19.68 51.40 -27.56
CA HIS A 21 -20.47 50.33 -28.17
C HIS A 21 -19.59 49.22 -28.76
N PHE A 22 -20.20 48.07 -29.02
CA PHE A 22 -19.58 47.01 -29.82
C PHE A 22 -19.88 47.22 -31.32
N GLU A 23 -18.86 47.05 -32.16
CA GLU A 23 -18.93 47.13 -33.63
C GLU A 23 -18.96 45.74 -34.27
N SER A 24 -18.49 44.72 -33.51
CA SER A 24 -18.54 43.34 -33.96
C SER A 24 -19.04 42.43 -32.86
N TRP A 25 -19.81 41.41 -33.21
CA TRP A 25 -20.37 40.39 -32.32
C TRP A 25 -20.38 39.06 -33.05
N LEU A 26 -19.55 38.09 -32.57
CA LEU A 26 -19.41 36.77 -33.14
C LEU A 26 -19.70 35.70 -32.09
N ILE A 27 -20.69 34.85 -32.33
CA ILE A 27 -21.05 33.75 -31.48
C ILE A 27 -20.40 32.48 -32.01
N ALA A 28 -19.73 31.75 -31.10
CA ALA A 28 -19.21 30.42 -31.34
C ALA A 28 -19.91 29.42 -30.42
N ARG A 29 -20.34 28.29 -30.99
CA ARG A 29 -20.89 27.17 -30.21
C ARG A 29 -20.04 25.94 -30.44
N THR A 30 -19.72 25.23 -29.34
CA THR A 30 -18.91 24.03 -29.35
C THR A 30 -19.80 22.82 -29.03
N VAL A 31 -19.55 21.71 -29.72
CA VAL A 31 -20.18 20.43 -29.43
C VAL A 31 -19.29 19.69 -28.43
N ASP A 32 -19.83 19.41 -27.24
CA ASP A 32 -19.14 18.75 -26.16
C ASP A 32 -19.88 17.47 -25.72
N SER A 33 -19.19 16.55 -25.03
CA SER A 33 -19.78 15.36 -24.43
C SER A 33 -20.80 15.75 -23.36
N GLY A 34 -21.97 15.13 -23.38
CA GLY A 34 -23.08 15.48 -22.49
C GLY A 34 -22.99 14.83 -21.10
N ALA A 35 -22.05 13.93 -20.83
CA ALA A 35 -21.87 13.30 -19.55
C ALA A 35 -20.41 13.30 -19.08
N PHE A 36 -20.25 13.42 -17.79
CA PHE A 36 -18.97 13.19 -17.11
C PHE A 36 -19.13 12.09 -16.08
N VAL A 37 -18.25 11.08 -16.13
CA VAL A 37 -18.22 9.95 -15.22
C VAL A 37 -16.86 9.95 -14.52
N ALA A 38 -16.84 9.80 -13.21
CA ALA A 38 -15.62 9.60 -12.44
C ALA A 38 -15.75 8.36 -11.58
N GLN A 39 -14.65 7.67 -11.37
CA GLN A 39 -14.57 6.51 -10.48
C GLN A 39 -13.35 6.63 -9.58
N GLU A 40 -13.48 6.12 -8.35
CA GLU A 40 -12.39 6.07 -7.37
C GLU A 40 -12.35 4.72 -6.68
N TYR A 41 -11.22 4.41 -6.07
CA TYR A 41 -11.00 3.22 -5.27
C TYR A 41 -10.50 3.57 -3.87
N ASP A 42 -11.24 3.13 -2.84
CA ASP A 42 -10.81 3.23 -1.44
C ASP A 42 -10.47 1.83 -0.89
N PHE A 43 -9.19 1.59 -0.61
CA PHE A 43 -8.76 0.30 -0.04
C PHE A 43 -9.36 0.01 1.34
N LYS A 44 -9.88 1.00 2.05
CA LYS A 44 -10.59 0.81 3.33
C LYS A 44 -12.02 0.34 3.13
N LYS A 45 -12.56 0.53 1.93
CA LYS A 45 -13.90 0.11 1.51
C LYS A 45 -13.82 -0.50 0.09
N PRO A 46 -13.11 -1.63 -0.09
CA PRO A 46 -12.71 -2.12 -1.42
C PRO A 46 -13.88 -2.56 -2.31
N PHE A 47 -15.05 -2.77 -1.73
CA PHE A 47 -16.28 -3.16 -2.45
C PHE A 47 -17.30 -2.02 -2.57
N ALA A 48 -16.97 -0.80 -2.10
CA ALA A 48 -17.85 0.35 -2.28
C ALA A 48 -17.84 0.78 -3.74
N ASP A 49 -19.03 0.98 -4.31
CA ASP A 49 -19.14 1.68 -5.59
C ASP A 49 -18.94 3.18 -5.35
N LEU A 50 -17.82 3.66 -5.86
CA LEU A 50 -17.43 5.08 -5.83
C LEU A 50 -17.54 5.70 -7.22
N SER A 51 -18.36 5.12 -8.11
CA SER A 51 -18.67 5.76 -9.39
C SER A 51 -19.64 6.92 -9.21
N THR A 52 -19.48 7.95 -10.01
CA THR A 52 -20.38 9.10 -10.03
C THR A 52 -20.55 9.61 -11.46
N THR A 53 -21.77 10.01 -11.79
CA THR A 53 -22.13 10.51 -13.13
C THR A 53 -22.92 11.79 -13.00
N ARG A 54 -22.59 12.78 -13.85
CA ARG A 54 -23.41 13.98 -14.05
C ARG A 54 -23.52 14.27 -15.55
N ALA A 55 -24.71 14.67 -15.97
CA ALA A 55 -25.01 14.96 -17.36
C ALA A 55 -25.63 16.36 -17.51
N ILE A 56 -25.33 17.00 -18.64
CA ILE A 56 -26.02 18.20 -19.17
C ILE A 56 -26.42 17.87 -20.60
N ASN A 57 -27.69 17.55 -20.80
CA ASN A 57 -28.20 17.21 -22.13
C ASN A 57 -28.32 18.45 -22.99
N ARG A 58 -27.74 18.39 -24.20
CA ARG A 58 -27.79 19.45 -25.23
C ARG A 58 -28.49 18.90 -26.46
N PRO A 59 -29.20 19.76 -27.25
CA PRO A 59 -29.94 19.33 -28.45
C PRO A 59 -29.01 19.17 -29.66
N HIS A 60 -27.93 18.39 -29.54
CA HIS A 60 -27.04 18.09 -30.67
C HIS A 60 -26.71 16.57 -30.70
N ALA A 61 -26.19 16.13 -31.85
CA ALA A 61 -25.68 14.76 -31.97
C ALA A 61 -24.55 14.53 -30.96
N GLN A 62 -24.40 13.30 -30.49
CA GLN A 62 -23.41 12.85 -29.49
C GLN A 62 -23.52 13.51 -28.11
N SER A 63 -24.63 14.15 -27.79
CA SER A 63 -24.90 14.69 -26.45
C SER A 63 -24.98 13.63 -25.35
N ASN A 64 -25.05 12.35 -25.73
CA ASN A 64 -25.02 11.20 -24.85
C ASN A 64 -23.60 10.62 -24.64
N PHE A 65 -22.58 11.14 -25.29
CA PHE A 65 -21.22 10.69 -25.08
C PHE A 65 -20.71 11.13 -23.70
N GLU A 66 -19.86 10.30 -23.10
CA GLU A 66 -19.29 10.57 -21.79
C GLU A 66 -17.78 10.82 -21.85
N VAL A 67 -17.29 11.59 -20.90
CA VAL A 67 -15.87 11.68 -20.55
C VAL A 67 -15.70 10.94 -19.23
N PHE A 68 -14.85 9.90 -19.24
CA PHE A 68 -14.53 9.11 -18.04
C PHE A 68 -13.18 9.53 -17.47
N ASP A 69 -13.12 9.71 -16.15
CA ASP A 69 -11.90 10.08 -15.42
C ASP A 69 -11.64 9.11 -14.26
N TYR A 70 -10.39 8.64 -14.14
CA TYR A 70 -9.89 7.81 -13.06
C TYR A 70 -8.41 8.14 -12.79
N PRO A 71 -8.00 8.34 -11.55
CA PRO A 71 -8.79 8.36 -10.31
C PRO A 71 -9.56 9.68 -10.14
N GLY A 72 -10.75 9.59 -9.53
CA GLY A 72 -11.62 10.74 -9.30
C GLY A 72 -11.14 11.69 -8.20
N GLY A 73 -10.24 11.24 -7.32
CA GLY A 73 -9.66 12.04 -6.24
C GLY A 73 -10.58 12.24 -5.03
N TYR A 74 -11.48 11.31 -4.75
CA TYR A 74 -12.41 11.36 -3.62
C TYR A 74 -12.59 9.98 -2.98
N THR A 75 -12.96 9.95 -1.69
CA THR A 75 -13.32 8.72 -0.96
C THR A 75 -14.73 8.80 -0.38
N ASP A 76 -15.37 9.98 -0.49
CA ASP A 76 -16.76 10.24 -0.09
C ASP A 76 -17.59 10.44 -1.37
N PRO A 77 -18.70 9.68 -1.54
CA PRO A 77 -19.59 9.81 -2.69
C PRO A 77 -20.13 11.25 -2.90
N THR A 78 -20.38 11.98 -1.83
CA THR A 78 -20.90 13.37 -1.92
C THR A 78 -19.87 14.31 -2.54
N HIS A 79 -18.59 14.12 -2.23
CA HIS A 79 -17.50 14.85 -2.90
C HIS A 79 -17.40 14.45 -4.37
N GLY A 80 -17.53 13.15 -4.68
CA GLY A 80 -17.56 12.66 -6.06
C GLY A 80 -18.66 13.33 -6.89
N GLU A 81 -19.87 13.39 -6.36
CA GLU A 81 -21.01 14.07 -7.00
C GLU A 81 -20.73 15.56 -7.25
N GLN A 82 -20.17 16.24 -6.26
CA GLN A 82 -19.81 17.65 -6.41
C GLN A 82 -18.71 17.85 -7.45
N TYR A 83 -17.71 16.97 -7.49
CA TYR A 83 -16.64 17.03 -8.48
C TYR A 83 -17.19 16.77 -9.88
N ALA A 84 -18.01 15.74 -10.06
CA ALA A 84 -18.63 15.45 -11.34
C ALA A 84 -19.49 16.63 -11.84
N LYS A 85 -20.26 17.27 -10.94
CA LYS A 85 -21.03 18.48 -11.24
C LYS A 85 -20.13 19.62 -11.72
N VAL A 86 -19.04 19.90 -11.01
CA VAL A 86 -18.11 20.98 -11.40
C VAL A 86 -17.43 20.66 -12.72
N ARG A 87 -17.10 19.38 -12.97
CA ARG A 87 -16.46 18.96 -14.22
C ARG A 87 -17.35 19.11 -15.42
N ILE A 88 -18.57 18.63 -15.37
CA ILE A 88 -19.49 18.77 -16.50
C ILE A 88 -19.82 20.25 -16.76
N GLN A 89 -19.97 21.08 -15.71
CA GLN A 89 -20.13 22.52 -15.86
C GLN A 89 -18.89 23.16 -16.49
N GLN A 90 -17.68 22.72 -16.14
CA GLN A 90 -16.44 23.21 -16.73
C GLN A 90 -16.35 22.86 -18.23
N MET A 91 -16.72 21.65 -18.63
CA MET A 91 -16.75 21.23 -20.03
C MET A 91 -17.72 22.11 -20.83
N HIS A 92 -18.87 22.38 -20.28
CA HIS A 92 -19.94 23.13 -20.92
C HIS A 92 -19.82 24.65 -20.76
N SER A 93 -18.90 25.17 -19.95
CA SER A 93 -18.77 26.60 -19.68
C SER A 93 -18.40 27.43 -20.93
N GLU A 94 -17.83 26.79 -21.94
CA GLU A 94 -17.50 27.43 -23.22
C GLU A 94 -18.33 26.87 -24.39
N HIS A 95 -19.46 26.23 -24.09
CA HIS A 95 -20.37 25.72 -25.11
C HIS A 95 -20.90 26.82 -26.01
N GLU A 96 -21.26 27.96 -25.45
CA GLU A 96 -21.63 29.16 -26.19
C GLU A 96 -20.81 30.35 -25.68
N VAL A 97 -20.03 30.92 -26.56
CA VAL A 97 -19.15 32.05 -26.24
C VAL A 97 -19.35 33.09 -27.30
N ALA A 98 -19.51 34.36 -26.92
CA ALA A 98 -19.43 35.45 -27.85
C ALA A 98 -18.09 36.21 -27.73
N CYS A 99 -17.52 36.61 -28.87
CA CYS A 99 -16.40 37.50 -28.97
C CYS A 99 -16.89 38.79 -29.59
N ALA A 100 -16.64 39.90 -28.91
CA ALA A 100 -17.04 41.22 -29.41
C ALA A 100 -15.86 42.19 -29.44
N ALA A 101 -15.90 43.18 -30.32
CA ALA A 101 -14.91 44.24 -30.35
C ALA A 101 -15.60 45.58 -30.59
N GLY A 102 -15.03 46.65 -30.01
CA GLY A 102 -15.56 48.01 -30.14
C GLY A 102 -14.88 49.00 -29.20
N GLY A 103 -15.36 50.22 -29.17
CA GLY A 103 -14.82 51.30 -28.38
C GLY A 103 -15.19 51.31 -26.89
N VAL A 104 -15.51 50.13 -26.30
CA VAL A 104 -15.98 50.00 -24.93
C VAL A 104 -14.83 50.15 -23.91
N ARG A 105 -14.81 51.26 -23.18
CA ARG A 105 -13.77 51.59 -22.20
C ARG A 105 -13.98 50.92 -20.81
N GLY A 106 -15.23 50.61 -20.48
CA GLY A 106 -15.61 50.08 -19.15
C GLY A 106 -15.81 48.56 -19.11
N ALA A 107 -15.36 47.78 -20.07
CA ALA A 107 -15.48 46.32 -20.07
C ALA A 107 -14.46 45.70 -19.11
N VAL A 108 -14.92 45.14 -17.99
CA VAL A 108 -14.05 44.56 -16.96
C VAL A 108 -14.36 43.05 -16.77
N PRO A 109 -13.38 42.17 -16.77
CA PRO A 109 -13.62 40.73 -16.50
C PRO A 109 -14.32 40.53 -15.15
N GLY A 110 -15.36 39.70 -15.14
CA GLY A 110 -16.21 39.44 -13.98
C GLY A 110 -17.44 40.35 -13.86
N SER A 111 -17.57 41.38 -14.74
CA SER A 111 -18.76 42.23 -14.82
C SER A 111 -19.83 41.60 -15.70
N LEU A 112 -21.08 41.91 -15.37
CA LEU A 112 -22.26 41.58 -16.17
C LEU A 112 -22.69 42.81 -17.01
N PHE A 113 -23.25 42.55 -18.16
CA PHE A 113 -23.94 43.56 -18.97
C PHE A 113 -25.03 42.94 -19.81
N THR A 114 -26.03 43.73 -20.16
CA THR A 114 -27.07 43.38 -21.14
C THR A 114 -26.69 43.94 -22.51
N LEU A 115 -26.68 43.07 -23.53
CA LEU A 115 -26.47 43.55 -24.92
C LEU A 115 -27.76 44.21 -25.43
N THR A 116 -27.64 45.47 -25.81
CA THR A 116 -28.74 46.21 -26.47
C THR A 116 -28.47 46.43 -27.93
N GLN A 117 -29.52 46.43 -28.73
CA GLN A 117 -29.42 46.69 -30.18
C GLN A 117 -30.35 47.80 -30.58
N PRO A 118 -29.89 49.04 -30.75
CA PRO A 118 -30.66 50.06 -31.36
C PRO A 118 -30.61 49.90 -32.90
N GLY A 119 -31.64 49.28 -33.48
CA GLY A 119 -31.79 49.08 -34.91
C GLY A 119 -31.71 47.65 -35.40
N ALA A 120 -32.72 47.24 -36.13
CA ALA A 120 -33.02 45.88 -36.52
C ALA A 120 -31.96 45.22 -37.41
N LEU A 121 -31.14 44.33 -36.85
CA LEU A 121 -30.51 43.27 -37.62
C LEU A 121 -31.09 41.92 -37.09
N SER A 122 -31.99 41.34 -37.88
CA SER A 122 -32.75 40.14 -37.57
C SER A 122 -31.89 38.87 -37.35
N LEU A 123 -30.60 38.93 -37.64
CA LEU A 123 -29.67 37.79 -37.43
C LEU A 123 -29.21 37.60 -35.99
N LEU A 124 -29.36 38.62 -35.15
CA LEU A 124 -28.95 38.55 -33.71
C LEU A 124 -30.15 38.62 -32.74
N SER A 125 -31.38 38.41 -33.24
CA SER A 125 -32.61 38.54 -32.42
C SER A 125 -32.65 37.64 -31.17
N GLN A 126 -31.85 36.58 -31.13
CA GLN A 126 -31.73 35.68 -29.96
C GLN A 126 -30.84 36.23 -28.85
N ASP A 127 -29.97 37.20 -29.14
CA ASP A 127 -29.00 37.76 -28.20
C ASP A 127 -29.43 39.14 -27.67
N GLN A 128 -30.46 39.70 -28.24
CA GLN A 128 -31.03 40.95 -27.79
C GLN A 128 -31.59 40.83 -26.39
N GLU A 129 -31.23 41.73 -25.49
CA GLU A 129 -31.63 41.76 -24.10
C GLU A 129 -31.12 40.57 -23.25
N ARG A 130 -30.19 39.77 -23.77
CA ARG A 130 -29.49 38.77 -22.94
C ARG A 130 -28.41 39.41 -22.09
N GLU A 131 -28.29 38.90 -20.89
CA GLU A 131 -27.22 39.25 -19.97
C GLU A 131 -25.99 38.35 -20.20
N TYR A 132 -24.84 38.99 -20.22
CA TYR A 132 -23.56 38.34 -20.44
C TYR A 132 -22.56 38.60 -19.32
N LEU A 133 -21.76 37.61 -18.99
CA LEU A 133 -20.59 37.73 -18.13
C LEU A 133 -19.34 37.97 -18.98
N ILE A 134 -18.59 39.02 -18.72
CA ILE A 134 -17.30 39.28 -19.35
C ILE A 134 -16.27 38.32 -18.72
N THR A 135 -15.71 37.41 -19.50
CA THR A 135 -14.72 36.41 -19.04
C THR A 135 -13.28 36.80 -19.39
N GLY A 136 -13.08 37.67 -20.33
CA GLY A 136 -11.77 38.18 -20.71
C GLY A 136 -11.87 39.45 -21.52
N VAL A 137 -10.89 40.32 -21.41
CA VAL A 137 -10.78 41.55 -22.15
C VAL A 137 -9.35 41.77 -22.64
N ARG A 138 -9.21 42.24 -23.87
CA ARG A 138 -7.95 42.73 -24.39
C ARG A 138 -8.18 44.19 -24.87
N TYR A 139 -7.41 45.09 -24.27
CA TYR A 139 -7.42 46.48 -24.67
C TYR A 139 -6.25 46.80 -25.61
N THR A 140 -6.52 47.59 -26.63
CA THR A 140 -5.51 48.24 -27.48
C THR A 140 -5.77 49.75 -27.41
N ALA A 141 -4.81 50.50 -26.95
CA ALA A 141 -4.88 51.96 -26.93
C ALA A 141 -3.67 52.52 -27.68
N THR A 142 -3.91 53.49 -28.59
CA THR A 142 -2.85 54.19 -29.30
C THR A 142 -3.01 55.69 -29.05
N ASP A 143 -1.96 56.28 -28.50
CA ASP A 143 -1.89 57.74 -28.29
C ASP A 143 -0.81 58.30 -29.19
N ASN A 144 -1.22 59.11 -30.16
CA ASN A 144 -0.34 59.77 -31.11
C ASN A 144 -0.02 61.22 -30.68
N ALA A 145 -0.32 61.63 -29.43
CA ALA A 145 -0.12 62.99 -28.94
C ALA A 145 1.36 63.43 -28.84
N TYR A 146 2.32 62.52 -29.09
CA TYR A 146 3.75 62.80 -29.04
C TYR A 146 4.38 63.21 -30.35
N GLU A 147 3.63 63.23 -31.47
CA GLU A 147 4.14 63.67 -32.77
C GLU A 147 4.14 65.22 -32.85
N ALA A 148 5.32 65.78 -33.16
CA ALA A 148 5.63 67.21 -33.06
C ALA A 148 5.04 68.10 -34.19
N ASP A 149 4.02 67.63 -34.88
CA ASP A 149 3.46 68.39 -36.06
C ASP A 149 2.21 69.25 -35.77
N GLY A 150 1.84 69.34 -34.46
CA GLY A 150 0.73 70.20 -34.02
C GLY A 150 -0.67 69.69 -34.33
N SER A 151 -0.83 68.48 -34.85
CA SER A 151 -2.11 67.80 -34.91
C SER A 151 -2.42 67.22 -33.57
N ALA A 152 -3.56 67.55 -32.94
CA ALA A 152 -4.01 66.92 -31.70
C ALA A 152 -4.11 65.40 -31.92
N GLY A 153 -3.17 64.60 -31.30
CA GLY A 153 -3.17 63.18 -31.45
C GLY A 153 -4.53 62.63 -31.02
N GLN A 154 -5.16 61.85 -31.83
CA GLN A 154 -6.43 61.22 -31.53
C GLN A 154 -6.13 59.92 -30.79
N LEU A 155 -6.49 59.85 -29.50
CA LEU A 155 -6.46 58.63 -28.72
C LEU A 155 -7.43 57.62 -29.37
N SER A 156 -6.91 56.54 -29.92
CA SER A 156 -7.76 55.44 -30.38
C SER A 156 -7.81 54.35 -29.31
N TRP A 157 -8.97 53.83 -29.07
CA TRP A 157 -9.24 52.81 -28.06
C TRP A 157 -10.08 51.68 -28.64
N GLN A 158 -9.65 50.43 -28.45
CA GLN A 158 -10.39 49.24 -28.84
C GLN A 158 -10.35 48.20 -27.75
N ALA A 159 -11.50 47.69 -27.36
CA ALA A 159 -11.68 46.56 -26.49
C ALA A 159 -12.10 45.32 -27.30
N GLN A 160 -11.41 44.23 -27.14
CA GLN A 160 -11.84 42.89 -27.57
C GLN A 160 -12.27 42.12 -26.34
N VAL A 161 -13.52 41.66 -26.27
CA VAL A 161 -14.07 40.98 -25.11
C VAL A 161 -14.48 39.56 -25.48
N LYS A 162 -14.30 38.67 -24.54
CA LYS A 162 -14.87 37.33 -24.55
C LYS A 162 -15.94 37.26 -23.47
N VAL A 163 -17.16 36.89 -23.86
CA VAL A 163 -18.31 36.89 -22.97
C VAL A 163 -19.04 35.56 -23.03
N LEU A 164 -19.73 35.25 -21.94
CA LEU A 164 -20.52 34.05 -21.73
C LEU A 164 -21.96 34.49 -21.37
N PRO A 165 -23.01 33.91 -21.95
CA PRO A 165 -24.37 34.20 -21.49
C PRO A 165 -24.56 33.71 -20.07
N THR A 166 -25.26 34.45 -19.21
CA THR A 166 -25.47 34.11 -17.80
C THR A 166 -26.31 32.85 -17.58
N THR A 167 -26.96 32.35 -18.64
CA THR A 167 -27.61 31.02 -18.66
C THR A 167 -26.60 29.85 -18.54
N GLU A 168 -25.34 30.10 -18.87
CA GLU A 168 -24.26 29.14 -18.73
C GLU A 168 -23.45 29.37 -17.43
N THR A 169 -23.14 28.30 -16.72
CA THR A 169 -22.34 28.41 -15.50
C THR A 169 -20.86 28.55 -15.83
N TYR A 170 -20.27 29.71 -15.52
CA TYR A 170 -18.82 29.87 -15.69
C TYR A 170 -18.02 28.99 -14.75
N ARG A 171 -17.09 28.23 -15.32
CA ARG A 171 -16.06 27.48 -14.63
C ARG A 171 -14.73 27.65 -15.36
N PRO A 172 -13.65 28.07 -14.69
CA PRO A 172 -12.36 28.23 -15.34
C PRO A 172 -11.82 26.87 -15.81
N ARG A 173 -11.18 26.85 -16.97
CA ARG A 173 -10.50 25.65 -17.48
C ARG A 173 -9.33 25.26 -16.57
N ARG A 174 -9.15 23.97 -16.33
CA ARG A 174 -7.94 23.43 -15.70
C ARG A 174 -6.78 23.54 -16.68
N LYS A 175 -5.86 24.47 -16.42
CA LYS A 175 -4.67 24.68 -17.26
C LYS A 175 -3.41 24.11 -16.63
N THR A 176 -3.33 24.11 -15.31
CA THR A 176 -2.17 23.60 -14.58
C THR A 176 -2.30 22.07 -14.45
N PRO A 177 -1.36 21.29 -15.00
CA PRO A 177 -1.35 19.85 -14.80
C PRO A 177 -1.09 19.52 -13.33
N LYS A 178 -1.67 18.41 -12.85
CA LYS A 178 -1.33 17.87 -11.55
C LYS A 178 0.15 17.44 -11.55
N PRO A 179 0.92 17.70 -10.48
CA PRO A 179 2.27 17.17 -10.36
C PRO A 179 2.29 15.65 -10.56
N HIS A 180 3.31 15.17 -11.26
CA HIS A 180 3.48 13.77 -11.57
C HIS A 180 4.92 13.35 -11.29
N THR A 181 5.09 12.27 -10.52
CA THR A 181 6.41 11.68 -10.25
C THR A 181 6.82 10.79 -11.42
N MET A 182 8.07 10.89 -11.84
CA MET A 182 8.57 10.17 -13.03
C MET A 182 9.11 8.77 -12.72
N GLY A 183 9.26 8.41 -11.43
CA GLY A 183 9.78 7.11 -11.02
C GLY A 183 9.75 6.93 -9.50
N PRO A 184 10.24 5.78 -9.02
CA PRO A 184 10.33 5.51 -7.59
C PRO A 184 11.40 6.38 -6.91
N GLU A 185 11.22 6.59 -5.61
CA GLU A 185 12.16 7.25 -4.73
C GLU A 185 12.49 6.34 -3.54
N THR A 186 13.51 6.68 -2.74
CA THR A 186 13.73 6.01 -1.47
C THR A 186 13.36 6.90 -0.31
N ALA A 187 13.01 6.26 0.82
CA ALA A 187 12.71 6.96 2.06
C ALA A 187 13.10 6.09 3.26
N VAL A 188 13.30 6.72 4.41
CA VAL A 188 13.60 6.02 5.66
C VAL A 188 12.33 5.90 6.50
N VAL A 189 12.05 4.71 7.01
CA VAL A 189 10.91 4.46 7.91
C VAL A 189 11.13 5.19 9.23
N VAL A 190 10.09 5.89 9.70
CA VAL A 190 10.12 6.70 10.91
C VAL A 190 8.92 6.42 11.82
N GLY A 191 9.02 6.88 13.07
CA GLY A 191 7.95 6.74 14.06
C GLY A 191 8.29 7.49 15.37
N PRO A 192 7.51 7.25 16.44
CA PRO A 192 7.73 7.86 17.73
C PRO A 192 9.11 7.52 18.32
N LYS A 193 9.65 8.44 19.09
CA LYS A 193 10.95 8.27 19.75
C LYS A 193 10.94 7.07 20.70
N GLY A 194 11.87 6.16 20.50
CA GLY A 194 12.07 4.95 21.32
C GLY A 194 11.38 3.71 20.77
N GLU A 195 10.50 3.84 19.80
CA GLU A 195 9.88 2.71 19.11
C GLU A 195 10.80 2.14 18.02
N GLU A 196 10.73 0.82 17.81
CA GLU A 196 11.43 0.13 16.72
C GLU A 196 10.49 -0.21 15.56
N ILE A 197 9.19 -0.35 15.84
CA ILE A 197 8.15 -0.63 14.87
C ILE A 197 7.00 0.33 15.13
N TYR A 198 6.54 1.02 14.06
CA TYR A 198 5.38 1.88 14.13
C TYR A 198 4.47 1.61 12.94
N THR A 199 3.29 1.06 13.21
CA THR A 199 2.36 0.61 12.16
C THR A 199 0.91 0.74 12.62
N ASP A 200 -0.01 0.75 11.67
CA ASP A 200 -1.45 0.69 11.93
C ASP A 200 -2.05 -0.69 11.60
N LYS A 201 -3.36 -0.82 11.76
CA LYS A 201 -4.09 -2.07 11.50
C LYS A 201 -4.04 -2.58 10.04
N TYR A 202 -3.57 -1.78 9.10
CA TYR A 202 -3.36 -2.13 7.70
C TYR A 202 -1.90 -2.41 7.36
N ALA A 203 -1.03 -2.57 8.37
CA ALA A 203 0.41 -2.73 8.22
C ALA A 203 1.08 -1.58 7.44
N ARG A 204 0.52 -0.36 7.52
CA ARG A 204 1.09 0.84 6.92
C ARG A 204 2.21 1.39 7.79
N VAL A 205 3.13 2.10 7.18
CA VAL A 205 4.25 2.75 7.86
C VAL A 205 4.29 4.25 7.53
N LYS A 206 5.11 4.98 8.27
CA LYS A 206 5.45 6.38 7.99
C LYS A 206 6.91 6.49 7.64
N VAL A 207 7.24 7.45 6.77
CA VAL A 207 8.59 7.61 6.25
C VAL A 207 9.03 9.08 6.28
N GLN A 208 10.34 9.27 6.19
CA GLN A 208 10.98 10.56 5.93
C GLN A 208 11.70 10.47 4.59
N PHE A 209 11.31 11.33 3.64
CA PHE A 209 11.99 11.44 2.36
C PHE A 209 13.32 12.21 2.50
N PRO A 210 14.35 11.89 1.71
CA PRO A 210 15.63 12.59 1.76
C PRO A 210 15.55 14.08 1.42
N TRP A 211 14.64 14.46 0.55
CA TRP A 211 14.41 15.85 0.13
C TRP A 211 13.57 16.66 1.13
N ASP A 212 12.84 15.99 2.05
CA ASP A 212 12.06 16.69 3.08
C ASP A 212 12.99 17.24 4.17
N ARG A 213 13.45 18.45 3.97
CA ARG A 213 14.36 19.18 4.85
C ARG A 213 13.70 19.74 6.12
N TYR A 214 12.39 19.74 6.21
CA TYR A 214 11.62 20.23 7.36
C TYR A 214 11.09 19.11 8.25
N GLY A 215 11.09 17.88 7.77
CA GLY A 215 10.66 16.71 8.52
C GLY A 215 11.52 16.44 9.75
N GLN A 216 10.88 16.01 10.83
CA GLN A 216 11.51 15.79 12.14
C GLN A 216 11.89 14.32 12.36
N ARG A 217 11.77 13.48 11.37
CA ARG A 217 12.03 12.02 11.43
C ARG A 217 11.23 11.34 12.55
N ASN A 218 9.97 11.68 12.68
CA ASN A 218 9.04 11.14 13.66
C ASN A 218 7.72 10.71 13.00
N GLU A 219 6.72 10.37 13.81
CA GLU A 219 5.39 9.95 13.38
C GLU A 219 4.61 10.99 12.57
N ASN A 220 5.07 12.22 12.49
CA ASN A 220 4.43 13.31 11.75
C ASN A 220 5.10 13.59 10.38
N SER A 221 6.17 12.86 10.03
CA SER A 221 6.94 13.12 8.80
C SER A 221 6.19 12.79 7.51
N SER A 222 5.24 11.89 7.53
CA SER A 222 4.43 11.56 6.35
C SER A 222 3.00 11.15 6.72
N CYS A 223 2.15 10.98 5.69
CA CYS A 223 0.92 10.20 5.82
C CYS A 223 1.23 8.71 6.09
N TRP A 224 0.21 7.91 6.40
CA TRP A 224 0.32 6.46 6.44
C TRP A 224 0.46 5.87 5.03
N ILE A 225 1.56 5.18 4.76
CA ILE A 225 1.89 4.60 3.46
C ILE A 225 1.69 3.09 3.50
N ARG A 226 0.96 2.55 2.51
CA ARG A 226 0.74 1.10 2.36
C ARG A 226 2.05 0.42 2.00
N VAL A 227 2.22 -0.82 2.51
CA VAL A 227 3.39 -1.65 2.22
C VAL A 227 2.97 -2.82 1.34
N SER A 228 3.63 -3.01 0.21
CA SER A 228 3.51 -4.20 -0.61
C SER A 228 4.02 -5.42 0.14
N SER A 229 3.34 -6.53 0.01
CA SER A 229 3.73 -7.82 0.58
C SER A 229 3.84 -8.85 -0.54
N ALA A 230 4.74 -9.81 -0.39
CA ALA A 230 4.91 -10.90 -1.36
C ALA A 230 3.65 -11.78 -1.48
N TRP A 231 2.84 -11.83 -0.44
CA TRP A 231 1.59 -12.57 -0.40
C TRP A 231 0.61 -11.89 0.57
N ALA A 232 -0.58 -11.52 0.11
CA ALA A 232 -1.58 -10.84 0.90
C ALA A 232 -2.98 -11.35 0.56
N GLY A 233 -3.65 -11.96 1.54
CA GLY A 233 -5.00 -12.49 1.42
C GLY A 233 -5.87 -12.16 2.63
N ALA A 234 -7.09 -12.67 2.67
CA ALA A 234 -8.04 -12.44 3.74
C ALA A 234 -7.67 -13.27 4.99
N GLY A 235 -6.82 -12.72 5.84
CA GLY A 235 -6.35 -13.36 7.07
C GLY A 235 -5.19 -14.35 6.86
N PHE A 236 -4.57 -14.39 5.68
CA PHE A 236 -3.39 -15.21 5.38
C PHE A 236 -2.39 -14.45 4.51
N GLY A 237 -1.14 -14.90 4.48
CA GLY A 237 -0.08 -14.34 3.65
C GLY A 237 1.25 -14.14 4.38
N ALA A 238 2.17 -13.39 3.75
CA ALA A 238 3.46 -13.03 4.32
C ALA A 238 3.40 -11.60 4.88
N MET A 239 3.77 -11.44 6.15
CA MET A 239 3.76 -10.15 6.82
C MET A 239 5.13 -9.82 7.39
N GLN A 240 5.74 -8.74 6.90
CA GLN A 240 7.00 -8.21 7.39
C GLN A 240 6.91 -6.69 7.43
N VAL A 241 6.53 -6.12 8.56
CA VAL A 241 6.43 -4.67 8.73
C VAL A 241 7.82 -4.05 8.69
N PRO A 242 8.09 -3.06 7.82
CA PRO A 242 9.36 -2.32 7.83
C PRO A 242 9.56 -1.63 9.18
N ARG A 243 10.78 -1.77 9.75
CA ARG A 243 11.14 -1.17 11.03
C ARG A 243 11.67 0.25 10.86
N ILE A 244 11.56 1.04 11.90
CA ILE A 244 12.14 2.39 11.96
C ILE A 244 13.64 2.33 11.66
N GLY A 245 14.11 3.21 10.77
CA GLY A 245 15.50 3.27 10.29
C GLY A 245 15.77 2.47 9.03
N GLN A 246 14.88 1.57 8.60
CA GLN A 246 15.03 0.84 7.33
C GLN A 246 14.75 1.75 6.13
N GLU A 247 15.52 1.58 5.07
CA GLU A 247 15.31 2.25 3.79
C GLU A 247 14.33 1.44 2.93
N VAL A 248 13.33 2.15 2.42
CA VAL A 248 12.25 1.57 1.59
C VAL A 248 12.18 2.27 0.24
N ILE A 249 11.75 1.54 -0.77
CA ILE A 249 11.46 2.07 -2.10
C ILE A 249 9.99 2.50 -2.12
N ILE A 250 9.76 3.75 -2.50
CA ILE A 250 8.45 4.36 -2.63
C ILE A 250 8.12 4.51 -4.10
N ASP A 251 7.02 3.93 -4.52
CA ASP A 251 6.41 4.18 -5.82
C ASP A 251 5.09 4.92 -5.63
N TYR A 252 4.54 5.50 -6.69
CA TYR A 252 3.37 6.36 -6.62
C TYR A 252 2.27 5.87 -7.55
N LEU A 253 1.09 5.61 -7.02
CA LEU A 253 -0.03 5.10 -7.82
C LEU A 253 -0.43 6.11 -8.90
N GLY A 254 -0.26 5.71 -10.17
CA GLY A 254 -0.48 6.59 -11.31
C GLY A 254 0.43 7.80 -11.37
N GLY A 255 1.61 7.75 -10.72
CA GLY A 255 2.53 8.89 -10.61
C GLY A 255 2.05 10.03 -9.73
N ASP A 256 0.99 9.83 -8.95
CA ASP A 256 0.44 10.85 -8.06
C ASP A 256 1.26 10.95 -6.76
N PRO A 257 1.95 12.09 -6.49
CA PRO A 257 2.76 12.25 -5.28
C PRO A 257 1.97 12.12 -3.98
N ASP A 258 0.65 12.30 -4.01
CA ASP A 258 -0.23 12.12 -2.86
C ASP A 258 -0.64 10.65 -2.61
N ARG A 259 -0.21 9.72 -3.49
CA ARG A 259 -0.57 8.30 -3.43
C ARG A 259 0.65 7.38 -3.35
N PRO A 260 1.56 7.58 -2.36
CA PRO A 260 2.75 6.76 -2.19
C PRO A 260 2.43 5.34 -1.75
N MET A 261 3.28 4.38 -2.16
CA MET A 261 3.24 2.99 -1.74
C MET A 261 4.67 2.46 -1.58
N VAL A 262 4.96 1.78 -0.48
CA VAL A 262 6.21 1.02 -0.33
C VAL A 262 6.14 -0.22 -1.22
N THR A 263 7.02 -0.31 -2.20
CA THR A 263 7.10 -1.44 -3.16
C THR A 263 8.31 -2.34 -2.92
N GLY A 264 9.31 -1.89 -2.15
CA GLY A 264 10.51 -2.66 -1.85
C GLY A 264 11.32 -2.12 -0.68
N ARG A 265 12.46 -2.76 -0.44
CA ARG A 265 13.43 -2.40 0.59
C ARG A 265 14.83 -2.54 0.02
N VAL A 266 15.77 -1.73 0.51
CA VAL A 266 17.18 -1.79 0.12
C VAL A 266 18.07 -1.74 1.36
N TYR A 267 19.20 -2.44 1.27
CA TYR A 267 20.25 -2.30 2.27
C TYR A 267 21.05 -1.03 2.03
N ASN A 268 21.61 -0.49 3.09
CA ASN A 268 22.52 0.65 3.04
C ASN A 268 23.62 0.52 4.10
N ALA A 269 24.54 1.46 4.18
CA ALA A 269 25.66 1.41 5.11
C ALA A 269 25.26 1.34 6.61
N ALA A 270 24.07 1.80 6.97
CA ALA A 270 23.53 1.71 8.33
C ALA A 270 22.70 0.44 8.57
N GLN A 271 22.25 -0.21 7.50
CA GLN A 271 21.38 -1.39 7.51
C GLN A 271 21.96 -2.43 6.54
N MET A 272 23.07 -3.08 6.94
CA MET A 272 23.79 -4.05 6.13
C MET A 272 23.04 -5.39 6.03
N PRO A 273 23.31 -6.20 4.99
CA PRO A 273 22.79 -7.56 4.88
C PRO A 273 23.10 -8.42 6.11
N PRO A 274 22.25 -9.43 6.43
CA PRO A 274 22.41 -10.25 7.62
C PRO A 274 23.69 -11.11 7.63
N TRP A 275 24.21 -11.45 6.47
CA TRP A 275 25.44 -12.23 6.31
C TRP A 275 26.49 -11.42 5.56
N ALA A 276 27.74 -11.53 6.00
CA ALA A 276 28.82 -10.68 5.52
C ALA A 276 29.20 -10.97 4.05
N LEU A 277 28.86 -10.05 3.17
CA LEU A 277 29.21 -10.11 1.75
C LEU A 277 30.61 -9.49 1.50
N PRO A 278 31.38 -9.97 0.51
CA PRO A 278 31.05 -11.06 -0.44
C PRO A 278 31.30 -12.47 0.10
N GLY A 279 31.86 -12.63 1.30
CA GLY A 279 32.28 -13.94 1.84
C GLY A 279 31.13 -14.97 1.95
N ALA A 280 29.94 -14.53 2.30
CA ALA A 280 28.75 -15.36 2.45
C ALA A 280 27.82 -15.31 1.24
N MET A 281 28.33 -15.15 0.03
CA MET A 281 27.52 -14.98 -1.19
C MET A 281 26.70 -16.22 -1.58
N THR A 282 27.05 -17.39 -1.03
CA THR A 282 26.32 -18.65 -1.21
C THR A 282 25.19 -18.84 -0.19
N GLN A 283 25.09 -17.94 0.79
CA GLN A 283 24.06 -17.98 1.81
C GLN A 283 22.84 -17.18 1.38
N SER A 284 21.66 -17.74 1.62
CA SER A 284 20.37 -17.10 1.42
C SER A 284 19.41 -17.45 2.55
N GLY A 285 18.33 -16.66 2.71
CA GLY A 285 17.32 -16.98 3.72
C GLY A 285 16.70 -15.76 4.40
N ILE A 286 16.14 -15.97 5.58
CA ILE A 286 15.48 -14.96 6.40
C ILE A 286 16.11 -14.97 7.79
N LEU A 287 16.51 -13.80 8.26
CA LEU A 287 16.97 -13.57 9.62
C LEU A 287 16.13 -12.46 10.24
N SER A 288 15.44 -12.74 11.33
CA SER A 288 14.72 -11.75 12.12
C SER A 288 15.66 -11.07 13.13
N ARG A 289 15.13 -10.20 13.96
CA ARG A 289 15.85 -9.63 15.10
C ARG A 289 14.88 -9.44 16.25
N SER A 290 15.26 -9.86 17.44
CA SER A 290 14.53 -9.55 18.67
C SER A 290 14.44 -8.04 18.88
N MET A 291 13.37 -7.57 19.51
CA MET A 291 13.18 -6.16 19.85
C MET A 291 14.06 -5.74 21.05
N ASN A 292 13.95 -4.46 21.43
CA ASN A 292 14.68 -3.86 22.54
C ASN A 292 16.20 -3.73 22.29
N LYS A 293 16.56 -3.37 21.04
CA LYS A 293 17.95 -3.12 20.62
C LYS A 293 18.88 -4.31 20.84
N SER A 294 18.36 -5.52 20.70
CA SER A 294 19.14 -6.75 20.77
C SER A 294 20.23 -6.78 19.71
N GLY A 295 21.33 -7.49 20.01
CA GLY A 295 22.39 -7.75 19.04
C GLY A 295 21.92 -8.54 17.82
N SER A 296 22.76 -8.69 16.83
CA SER A 296 22.47 -9.45 15.60
C SER A 296 22.35 -10.94 15.86
N GLU A 297 22.88 -11.42 16.97
CA GLU A 297 22.82 -12.80 17.44
C GLU A 297 21.43 -13.18 17.97
N CYS A 298 20.64 -12.20 18.45
CA CYS A 298 19.29 -12.45 18.98
C CYS A 298 18.26 -12.47 17.84
N ALA A 299 18.09 -13.61 17.20
CA ALA A 299 17.30 -13.73 15.99
C ALA A 299 16.68 -15.13 15.81
N ASN A 300 15.53 -15.19 15.14
CA ASN A 300 15.07 -16.43 14.51
C ASN A 300 15.52 -16.46 13.07
N ALA A 301 15.92 -17.61 12.55
CA ALA A 301 16.47 -17.74 11.22
C ALA A 301 16.02 -18.98 10.46
N LEU A 302 15.92 -18.83 9.16
CA LEU A 302 15.93 -19.92 8.19
C LEU A 302 17.00 -19.56 7.15
N ARG A 303 18.09 -20.34 7.11
CA ARG A 303 19.24 -20.08 6.21
C ARG A 303 19.50 -21.31 5.35
N PHE A 304 19.81 -21.06 4.11
CA PHE A 304 20.35 -22.02 3.15
C PHE A 304 21.82 -21.68 2.90
N GLU A 305 22.69 -22.69 2.94
CA GLU A 305 24.05 -22.62 2.41
C GLU A 305 24.10 -23.51 1.18
N ASP A 306 24.39 -22.91 0.00
CA ASP A 306 24.38 -23.61 -1.28
C ASP A 306 25.79 -23.91 -1.81
N LYS A 307 26.82 -23.77 -0.97
CA LYS A 307 28.20 -24.08 -1.35
C LYS A 307 28.37 -25.59 -1.49
N LYS A 308 28.75 -26.05 -2.71
CA LYS A 308 28.90 -27.46 -3.04
C LYS A 308 29.78 -28.20 -2.04
N GLY A 309 29.24 -29.26 -1.43
CA GLY A 309 29.88 -30.09 -0.42
C GLY A 309 29.83 -29.51 0.99
N GLN A 310 29.13 -28.39 1.19
CA GLN A 310 28.88 -27.74 2.46
C GLN A 310 27.43 -27.28 2.58
N GLU A 311 26.54 -27.88 1.77
CA GLU A 311 25.13 -27.52 1.74
C GLU A 311 24.48 -27.73 3.09
N GLU A 312 23.73 -26.73 3.56
CA GLU A 312 23.08 -26.77 4.87
C GLU A 312 21.72 -26.07 4.82
N LEU A 313 20.74 -26.67 5.47
CA LEU A 313 19.52 -25.97 5.89
C LEU A 313 19.60 -25.78 7.42
N TRP A 314 19.72 -24.52 7.85
CA TRP A 314 19.77 -24.14 9.24
C TRP A 314 18.48 -23.47 9.69
N LEU A 315 17.79 -24.08 10.66
CA LEU A 315 16.61 -23.51 11.32
C LEU A 315 16.99 -23.17 12.76
N HIS A 316 16.87 -21.92 13.13
CA HIS A 316 17.20 -21.40 14.45
C HIS A 316 16.02 -20.67 15.08
N ALA A 317 15.70 -21.04 16.31
CA ALA A 317 14.78 -20.33 17.17
C ALA A 317 15.54 -19.72 18.35
N GLU A 318 15.46 -18.41 18.52
CA GLU A 318 16.12 -17.67 19.59
C GLU A 318 15.69 -18.12 21.00
N ARG A 319 14.45 -18.56 21.12
CA ARG A 319 13.92 -19.02 22.39
C ARG A 319 13.13 -20.32 22.24
N ASP A 320 11.95 -20.27 21.69
CA ASP A 320 11.03 -21.40 21.65
C ASP A 320 10.75 -21.79 20.19
N GLN A 321 10.79 -23.08 19.89
CA GLN A 321 10.33 -23.64 18.63
C GLN A 321 9.11 -24.53 18.89
N ARG A 322 8.05 -24.36 18.07
CA ARG A 322 6.86 -25.20 18.11
C ARG A 322 6.57 -25.72 16.70
N ILE A 323 6.38 -27.03 16.61
CA ILE A 323 5.97 -27.70 15.37
C ILE A 323 4.63 -28.37 15.64
N GLU A 324 3.64 -28.14 14.83
CA GLU A 324 2.32 -28.77 14.87
C GLU A 324 2.04 -29.39 13.49
N VAL A 325 1.66 -30.65 13.47
CA VAL A 325 1.34 -31.42 12.27
C VAL A 325 -0.04 -32.04 12.46
N GLU A 326 -0.99 -31.67 11.64
CA GLU A 326 -2.39 -32.10 11.81
C GLU A 326 -2.65 -33.56 11.37
N HIS A 327 -1.76 -34.15 10.58
CA HIS A 327 -1.93 -35.50 10.08
C HIS A 327 -0.66 -36.32 10.25
N ASP A 328 0.22 -36.43 9.27
CA ASP A 328 1.37 -37.33 9.33
C ASP A 328 2.68 -36.53 9.27
N GLU A 329 3.68 -36.97 10.01
CA GLU A 329 5.05 -36.48 9.95
C GLU A 329 5.98 -37.65 9.63
N SER A 330 6.91 -37.45 8.68
CA SER A 330 7.93 -38.44 8.36
C SER A 330 9.32 -37.80 8.26
N HIS A 331 10.33 -38.45 8.84
CA HIS A 331 11.73 -38.04 8.78
C HIS A 331 12.57 -39.15 8.16
N SER A 332 13.32 -38.81 7.11
CA SER A 332 14.33 -39.71 6.52
C SER A 332 15.69 -39.05 6.59
N VAL A 333 16.65 -39.69 7.22
CA VAL A 333 18.00 -39.21 7.43
C VAL A 333 18.97 -40.20 6.79
N GLY A 334 19.73 -39.74 5.78
CA GLY A 334 20.61 -40.60 4.98
C GLY A 334 21.88 -41.04 5.71
N ASN A 335 22.29 -40.37 6.78
CA ASN A 335 23.50 -40.71 7.52
C ASN A 335 23.17 -40.63 9.03
N ASP A 336 23.64 -39.66 9.75
CA ASP A 336 23.55 -39.59 11.20
C ASP A 336 22.44 -38.66 11.67
N ARG A 337 21.77 -39.03 12.77
CA ARG A 337 20.86 -38.16 13.53
C ARG A 337 21.33 -38.04 14.96
N THR A 338 21.54 -36.80 15.42
CA THR A 338 21.85 -36.49 16.80
C THR A 338 20.74 -35.68 17.45
N LEU A 339 20.31 -36.04 18.64
CA LEU A 339 19.39 -35.28 19.48
C LEU A 339 20.03 -35.02 20.84
N THR A 340 20.20 -33.76 21.20
CA THR A 340 20.71 -33.34 22.52
C THR A 340 19.64 -32.49 23.21
N VAL A 341 19.27 -32.85 24.42
CA VAL A 341 18.30 -32.15 25.26
C VAL A 341 18.94 -31.89 26.62
N GLU A 342 19.18 -30.63 26.96
CA GLU A 342 19.78 -30.24 28.23
C GLU A 342 18.78 -30.32 29.41
N GLY A 343 17.52 -30.22 29.14
CA GLY A 343 16.43 -30.31 30.11
C GLY A 343 15.70 -31.66 30.04
N THR A 344 14.39 -31.62 30.11
CA THR A 344 13.55 -32.82 30.12
C THR A 344 13.11 -33.15 28.70
N HIS A 345 13.25 -34.41 28.32
CA HIS A 345 12.62 -34.97 27.11
C HIS A 345 11.40 -35.80 27.52
N THR A 346 10.23 -35.48 26.96
CA THR A 346 8.99 -36.23 27.18
C THR A 346 8.43 -36.68 25.84
N GLU A 347 8.13 -37.96 25.71
CA GLU A 347 7.49 -38.55 24.51
C GLU A 347 6.22 -39.26 24.95
N THR A 348 5.09 -38.99 24.28
CA THR A 348 3.81 -39.66 24.55
C THR A 348 3.24 -40.21 23.28
N ILE A 349 3.10 -41.52 23.19
CA ILE A 349 2.61 -42.24 22.04
C ILE A 349 1.31 -42.97 22.43
N LYS A 350 0.24 -42.68 21.69
CA LYS A 350 -1.09 -43.27 22.00
C LYS A 350 -1.22 -44.72 21.58
N LYS A 351 -0.57 -45.14 20.51
CA LYS A 351 -0.67 -46.49 19.96
C LYS A 351 0.66 -47.22 20.13
N ASP A 352 1.27 -47.62 19.05
CA ASP A 352 2.45 -48.48 19.05
C ASP A 352 3.73 -47.69 18.81
N THR A 353 4.82 -48.12 19.41
CA THR A 353 6.17 -47.69 19.08
C THR A 353 7.02 -48.88 18.67
N THR A 354 7.78 -48.75 17.59
CA THR A 354 8.73 -49.76 17.13
C THR A 354 10.10 -49.13 16.94
N ILE A 355 11.11 -49.73 17.57
CA ILE A 355 12.52 -49.37 17.38
C ILE A 355 13.24 -50.58 16.80
N THR A 356 13.80 -50.46 15.62
CA THR A 356 14.59 -51.49 14.94
C THR A 356 16.00 -51.02 14.73
N VAL A 357 17.00 -51.73 15.25
CA VAL A 357 18.41 -51.51 14.96
C VAL A 357 18.88 -52.68 14.10
N SER A 358 19.00 -52.49 12.79
CA SER A 358 19.33 -53.57 11.85
C SER A 358 20.79 -54.00 11.94
N GLU A 359 21.69 -53.05 12.16
CA GLU A 359 23.12 -53.29 12.30
C GLU A 359 23.67 -52.45 13.46
N GLY A 360 24.47 -53.03 14.32
CA GLY A 360 25.07 -52.33 15.46
C GLY A 360 24.34 -52.55 16.79
N ASN A 361 24.45 -51.59 17.71
CA ASN A 361 24.00 -51.78 19.11
C ASN A 361 22.91 -50.77 19.47
N HIS A 362 21.93 -51.20 20.26
CA HIS A 362 21.05 -50.33 21.02
C HIS A 362 21.56 -50.24 22.46
N ARG A 363 21.90 -49.04 22.94
CA ARG A 363 22.43 -48.78 24.28
C ARG A 363 21.58 -47.72 24.99
N THR A 364 21.14 -48.07 26.23
CA THR A 364 20.51 -47.12 27.15
C THR A 364 21.41 -46.97 28.36
N THR A 365 21.77 -45.76 28.77
CA THR A 365 22.57 -45.44 29.92
C THR A 365 21.87 -44.39 30.79
N VAL A 366 21.64 -44.68 32.04
CA VAL A 366 21.15 -43.74 33.05
C VAL A 366 22.29 -43.56 34.06
N SER A 367 23.01 -42.41 33.94
CA SER A 367 24.22 -42.17 34.77
C SER A 367 23.89 -41.82 36.20
N GLN A 368 22.76 -41.18 36.46
CA GLN A 368 22.25 -40.83 37.79
C GLN A 368 20.72 -40.94 37.76
N GLY A 369 20.14 -41.58 38.80
CA GLY A 369 18.70 -41.79 38.88
C GLY A 369 18.27 -43.21 38.54
N GLU A 370 17.02 -43.40 38.17
CA GLU A 370 16.36 -44.68 38.02
C GLU A 370 15.90 -44.93 36.58
N GLN A 371 15.89 -46.18 36.16
CA GLN A 371 15.17 -46.65 35.01
C GLN A 371 14.02 -47.56 35.45
N SER A 372 12.79 -47.20 35.07
CA SER A 372 11.59 -47.98 35.39
C SER A 372 10.86 -48.38 34.09
N ASN A 373 10.51 -49.67 34.00
CA ASN A 373 9.66 -50.21 32.94
C ASN A 373 8.39 -50.77 33.58
N THR A 374 7.23 -50.18 33.27
CA THR A 374 5.92 -50.62 33.71
C THR A 374 5.06 -51.01 32.54
N VAL A 375 4.63 -52.25 32.46
CA VAL A 375 3.81 -52.84 31.41
C VAL A 375 2.61 -53.52 32.00
N LYS A 376 1.43 -53.32 31.46
CA LYS A 376 0.20 -53.98 31.88
C LYS A 376 0.14 -55.46 31.39
N GLY A 377 0.70 -55.73 30.22
CA GLY A 377 0.78 -57.07 29.60
C GLY A 377 2.11 -57.75 29.87
N ASP A 378 2.54 -58.58 28.93
CA ASP A 378 3.76 -59.36 29.03
C ASP A 378 5.01 -58.55 28.68
N ILE A 379 6.14 -58.88 29.33
CA ILE A 379 7.47 -58.43 28.94
C ILE A 379 8.26 -59.67 28.50
N THR A 380 8.64 -59.69 27.21
CA THR A 380 9.50 -60.73 26.68
C THR A 380 10.89 -60.19 26.42
N VAL A 381 11.93 -60.86 26.97
CA VAL A 381 13.32 -60.50 26.69
C VAL A 381 14.03 -61.78 26.26
N GLU A 382 14.50 -61.81 25.00
CA GLU A 382 15.12 -62.96 24.37
C GLU A 382 16.51 -62.63 23.80
N SER A 383 17.47 -63.47 24.03
CA SER A 383 18.78 -63.48 23.42
C SER A 383 18.94 -64.75 22.58
N GLN A 384 18.77 -64.67 21.28
CA GLN A 384 18.67 -65.82 20.37
C GLN A 384 19.97 -66.60 20.23
N SER A 385 21.13 -65.95 20.27
CA SER A 385 22.42 -66.63 19.98
C SER A 385 23.50 -66.43 21.02
N SER A 386 23.21 -65.77 22.16
CA SER A 386 24.20 -65.51 23.19
C SER A 386 23.56 -65.49 24.56
N LYS A 387 24.19 -64.90 25.55
CA LYS A 387 23.74 -64.89 26.96
C LYS A 387 22.94 -63.64 27.29
N TYR A 388 22.01 -63.78 28.21
CA TYR A 388 21.39 -62.70 28.95
C TYR A 388 22.02 -62.54 30.29
N THR A 389 22.51 -61.39 30.71
CA THR A 389 23.17 -61.14 31.97
C THR A 389 22.44 -60.04 32.74
N LEU A 390 22.06 -60.35 34.01
CA LEU A 390 21.57 -59.37 34.98
C LEU A 390 22.64 -59.21 36.06
N THR A 391 23.06 -57.97 36.31
CA THR A 391 24.06 -57.68 37.36
C THR A 391 23.55 -56.52 38.23
N ALA A 392 23.56 -56.66 39.51
CA ALA A 392 23.30 -55.62 40.49
C ALA A 392 24.37 -55.63 41.59
N ALA A 393 24.71 -54.43 42.07
CA ALA A 393 25.71 -54.35 43.18
C ALA A 393 25.19 -54.88 44.55
N THR A 394 23.89 -54.72 44.78
CA THR A 394 23.29 -55.03 46.09
C THR A 394 22.30 -56.18 46.05
N GLU A 395 21.32 -56.13 45.13
CA GLU A 395 20.23 -57.10 45.11
C GLU A 395 19.61 -57.28 43.75
N ILE A 396 19.26 -58.53 43.39
CA ILE A 396 18.34 -58.85 42.28
C ILE A 396 17.16 -59.56 42.88
N THR A 397 15.97 -59.01 42.78
CA THR A 397 14.72 -59.61 43.23
C THR A 397 13.82 -59.95 42.02
N LEU A 398 13.44 -61.28 41.94
CA LEU A 398 12.39 -61.78 41.06
C LEU A 398 11.18 -62.13 41.91
N LYS A 399 10.01 -61.46 41.65
CA LYS A 399 8.83 -61.63 42.51
C LYS A 399 7.57 -61.92 41.68
N VAL A 400 6.82 -62.91 42.10
CA VAL A 400 5.51 -63.25 41.50
C VAL A 400 4.54 -63.60 42.68
N GLY A 401 3.57 -62.73 42.92
CA GLY A 401 2.63 -62.87 44.03
C GLY A 401 3.32 -63.04 45.39
N GLY A 402 3.09 -64.14 46.05
CA GLY A 402 3.72 -64.49 47.34
C GLY A 402 5.08 -65.17 47.20
N SER A 403 5.57 -65.49 46.01
CA SER A 403 6.84 -66.18 45.78
C SER A 403 7.91 -65.19 45.30
N SER A 404 9.17 -65.39 45.75
CA SER A 404 10.30 -64.58 45.34
C SER A 404 11.62 -65.33 45.32
N ILE A 405 12.53 -64.89 44.43
CA ILE A 405 13.96 -65.21 44.45
C ILE A 405 14.71 -63.95 44.73
N VAL A 406 15.46 -63.88 45.79
CA VAL A 406 16.27 -62.71 46.16
C VAL A 406 17.73 -63.14 46.16
N MET A 407 18.55 -62.51 45.37
CA MET A 407 19.99 -62.72 45.24
C MET A 407 20.73 -61.48 45.78
N THR A 408 21.58 -61.72 46.79
CA THR A 408 22.49 -60.70 47.33
C THR A 408 23.94 -61.23 47.24
N PRO A 409 24.99 -60.47 47.50
CA PRO A 409 26.38 -60.91 47.42
C PRO A 409 26.71 -62.09 48.23
N GLY A 410 26.01 -62.36 49.34
CA GLY A 410 26.28 -63.45 50.25
C GLY A 410 25.20 -64.52 50.30
N GLN A 411 24.08 -64.39 49.60
CA GLN A 411 22.95 -65.31 49.80
C GLN A 411 22.03 -65.33 48.56
N ILE A 412 21.48 -66.49 48.24
CA ILE A 412 20.30 -66.67 47.42
C ILE A 412 19.18 -67.22 48.33
N LYS A 413 18.10 -66.41 48.44
CA LYS A 413 16.92 -66.75 49.24
C LYS A 413 15.74 -67.01 48.32
N ILE A 414 15.15 -68.20 48.44
CA ILE A 414 13.93 -68.57 47.70
C ILE A 414 12.80 -68.67 48.70
N ILE A 415 11.72 -67.94 48.48
CA ILE A 415 10.52 -67.97 49.31
C ILE A 415 9.36 -68.38 48.43
N SER A 416 8.66 -69.42 48.78
CA SER A 416 7.42 -69.88 48.15
C SER A 416 6.62 -70.78 49.10
N PRO A 417 5.28 -70.79 49.01
CA PRO A 417 4.49 -71.80 49.77
C PRO A 417 4.84 -73.21 49.37
N ARG A 418 5.38 -73.47 48.22
CA ARG A 418 5.89 -74.77 47.74
C ARG A 418 7.12 -74.58 46.88
N ILE A 419 8.16 -75.36 47.07
CA ILE A 419 9.38 -75.39 46.27
C ILE A 419 9.57 -76.82 45.81
N ASP A 420 9.42 -77.09 44.52
CA ASP A 420 9.68 -78.38 43.91
C ASP A 420 11.10 -78.34 43.32
N LEU A 421 11.98 -79.16 43.94
CA LEU A 421 13.33 -79.40 43.45
C LEU A 421 13.31 -80.75 42.74
N ASN A 422 13.36 -80.75 41.41
CA ASN A 422 13.51 -82.01 40.68
C ASN A 422 14.90 -82.57 40.92
N PRO A 423 15.02 -83.86 41.13
CA PRO A 423 16.30 -84.57 41.35
C PRO A 423 17.11 -84.59 40.01
#